data_8eae02cf6e2a7623ad0b0e963f1a0446
#
_entry.id   8eae02cf6e2a7623ad0b0e963f1a0446
#
_cell.length_a   1.000
_cell.length_b   1.000
_cell.length_c   1.000
_cell.angle_alpha   90.00
_cell.angle_beta   90.00
_cell.angle_gamma   90.00
#
_symmetry.space_group_name_H-M   'P 1'
#
loop_
_entity.id
_entity.type
_entity.pdbx_description
1 polymer ?
#
loop_
_entity_poly.entity_id
_entity_poly.type
_entity_poly.pdbx_seq_one_letter_code
_entity_poly.pdbx_strand_id
1 'polypeptide(L)'
;MKRLILTAAVTLAISFSLTAQTRYEKTYSDSKQLSVEGTLNDQGKRTGNWTWWYPNGQMSQQGSYVNDQKSGTWTLYYEDGSRMAEECHGTGVSRSWFRNGDLKSEVNVENGKRTGLYRSWHDNGQVEEEITYVNGSREGETKQWHRNGQLKFLGTYQRNELQGKATWWRDNGMLDMEGSLKDSEQDGPWHYYWRTNGKLGIEGSFSKDKETGTWTYYYETGERWRQGNYRNGKREGVWTTWYESGKKLHEGNYINGLEEGEWVSWYEDGSVDYRGSFSGGKKEGEWRGVYDDGSVRYIMHYSADKKDGEEVRYYPNGKMELRQHYLQGVLNGKYERYNEAGGLVEKGQFVNGEKEGKWVWYDNGKEAYKAKFKAGHKVK
;
A
#
# COMPACT_ATOMS: atom_id res chain seq x y z
N MET A 1 91.01 52.28 12.10
CA MET A 1 90.16 51.21 12.61
C MET A 1 89.04 50.92 11.64
N LYS A 2 89.18 49.90 10.80
CA LYS A 2 88.14 49.46 9.87
C LYS A 2 87.39 48.31 10.49
N ARG A 3 86.10 48.47 10.73
CA ARG A 3 85.23 47.37 11.18
C ARG A 3 84.79 46.55 9.97
N LEU A 4 85.10 45.27 9.97
CA LEU A 4 84.59 44.28 9.04
C LEU A 4 83.14 43.90 9.49
N ILE A 5 82.14 44.08 8.63
CA ILE A 5 80.80 43.56 8.86
C ILE A 5 80.72 42.23 8.11
N LEU A 6 80.64 41.11 8.84
CA LEU A 6 80.42 39.79 8.31
C LEU A 6 78.91 39.62 8.09
N THR A 7 78.39 39.55 6.85
CA THR A 7 77.01 39.22 6.49
C THR A 7 76.94 37.69 6.36
N ALA A 8 76.29 37.02 7.33
CA ALA A 8 75.97 35.60 7.18
C ALA A 8 74.72 35.43 6.26
N ALA A 9 74.95 34.88 5.11
CA ALA A 9 73.81 34.42 4.21
C ALA A 9 73.23 33.09 4.76
N VAL A 10 72.03 33.12 5.27
CA VAL A 10 71.25 31.90 5.61
C VAL A 10 70.70 31.37 4.34
N THR A 11 71.25 30.28 3.82
CA THR A 11 70.65 29.51 2.70
C THR A 11 69.59 28.59 3.25
N LEU A 12 68.32 28.94 3.01
CA LEU A 12 67.16 28.09 3.31
C LEU A 12 67.12 26.96 2.26
N ALA A 13 67.62 25.78 2.63
CA ALA A 13 67.45 24.58 1.80
C ALA A 13 66.00 24.10 1.94
N ILE A 14 65.14 24.38 0.95
CA ILE A 14 63.83 23.74 0.84
C ILE A 14 64.09 22.35 0.29
N SER A 15 64.05 21.33 1.17
CA SER A 15 64.06 19.92 0.77
C SER A 15 62.66 19.55 0.24
N PHE A 16 62.51 19.52 -1.07
CA PHE A 16 61.38 18.83 -1.70
C PHE A 16 61.62 17.33 -1.51
N SER A 17 60.91 16.69 -0.58
CA SER A 17 60.83 15.23 -0.54
C SER A 17 59.94 14.80 -1.74
N LEU A 18 60.57 14.35 -2.84
CA LEU A 18 59.83 13.61 -3.87
C LEU A 18 59.37 12.29 -3.22
N THR A 19 58.09 12.20 -2.90
CA THR A 19 57.48 10.91 -2.55
C THR A 19 57.55 9.99 -3.78
N ALA A 20 58.13 8.82 -3.64
CA ALA A 20 58.18 7.83 -4.72
C ALA A 20 56.74 7.42 -5.11
N GLN A 21 56.43 7.59 -6.36
CA GLN A 21 55.14 7.15 -6.92
C GLN A 21 55.38 5.98 -7.85
N THR A 22 54.60 4.90 -7.69
CA THR A 22 54.70 3.69 -8.52
C THR A 22 53.51 3.61 -9.47
N ARG A 23 53.78 3.48 -10.78
CA ARG A 23 52.74 3.25 -11.78
C ARG A 23 52.08 1.87 -11.56
N TYR A 24 50.77 1.83 -11.55
CA TYR A 24 49.96 0.63 -11.44
C TYR A 24 49.20 0.40 -12.74
N GLU A 25 49.25 -0.81 -13.28
CA GLU A 25 48.51 -1.23 -14.47
C GLU A 25 47.95 -2.63 -14.29
N LYS A 26 46.78 -2.88 -14.86
CA LYS A 26 46.16 -4.22 -14.97
C LYS A 26 45.44 -4.34 -16.31
N THR A 27 45.51 -5.52 -16.91
CA THR A 27 44.84 -5.85 -18.19
C THR A 27 43.74 -6.87 -17.95
N TYR A 28 42.79 -6.99 -18.88
CA TYR A 28 41.86 -8.09 -18.95
C TYR A 28 42.59 -9.37 -19.38
N SER A 29 42.25 -10.52 -18.77
CA SER A 29 42.91 -11.80 -18.99
C SER A 29 42.75 -12.29 -20.42
N ASP A 30 41.59 -12.09 -21.03
CA ASP A 30 41.20 -12.67 -22.32
C ASP A 30 41.72 -11.88 -23.52
N SER A 31 41.73 -10.55 -23.43
CA SER A 31 42.09 -9.65 -24.53
C SER A 31 43.45 -8.97 -24.36
N LYS A 32 44.04 -9.05 -23.16
CA LYS A 32 45.20 -8.24 -22.72
C LYS A 32 44.98 -6.74 -22.87
N GLN A 33 43.72 -6.28 -23.08
CA GLN A 33 43.33 -4.92 -23.10
C GLN A 33 43.54 -4.30 -21.70
N LEU A 34 44.07 -3.09 -21.64
CA LEU A 34 44.22 -2.35 -20.37
C LEU A 34 42.85 -2.19 -19.70
N SER A 35 42.75 -2.61 -18.44
CA SER A 35 41.54 -2.52 -17.67
C SER A 35 41.55 -1.38 -16.63
N VAL A 36 42.74 -1.08 -16.11
CA VAL A 36 42.93 0.01 -15.15
C VAL A 36 44.42 0.46 -15.17
N GLU A 37 44.62 1.77 -15.04
CA GLU A 37 45.93 2.35 -14.70
C GLU A 37 45.83 3.48 -13.72
N GLY A 38 46.90 3.76 -13.01
CA GLY A 38 46.99 4.82 -12.02
C GLY A 38 48.33 4.87 -11.34
N THR A 39 48.37 5.58 -10.23
CA THR A 39 49.61 5.77 -9.45
C THR A 39 49.36 5.39 -7.99
N LEU A 40 50.31 4.64 -7.41
CA LEU A 40 50.37 4.38 -5.99
C LEU A 40 51.44 5.25 -5.31
N ASN A 41 51.19 5.69 -4.10
CA ASN A 41 52.21 6.34 -3.27
C ASN A 41 53.13 5.30 -2.62
N ASP A 42 54.09 5.77 -1.81
CA ASP A 42 55.06 4.95 -1.06
C ASP A 42 54.42 3.98 -0.04
N GLN A 43 53.17 4.22 0.33
CA GLN A 43 52.41 3.35 1.22
C GLN A 43 51.52 2.36 0.44
N GLY A 44 51.61 2.31 -0.91
CA GLY A 44 50.77 1.47 -1.77
C GLY A 44 49.34 1.94 -1.92
N LYS A 45 49.03 3.18 -1.52
CA LYS A 45 47.66 3.76 -1.66
C LYS A 45 47.53 4.49 -2.98
N ARG A 46 46.32 4.43 -3.57
CA ARG A 46 45.98 5.16 -4.81
C ARG A 46 46.12 6.67 -4.61
N THR A 47 46.83 7.31 -5.54
CA THR A 47 47.05 8.76 -5.59
C THR A 47 47.06 9.23 -7.04
N GLY A 48 46.82 10.54 -7.27
CA GLY A 48 46.82 11.10 -8.61
C GLY A 48 45.70 10.55 -9.49
N ASN A 49 45.88 10.65 -10.81
CA ASN A 49 44.86 10.25 -11.78
C ASN A 49 44.78 8.74 -11.96
N TRP A 50 43.58 8.25 -12.05
CA TRP A 50 43.25 6.86 -12.30
C TRP A 50 42.24 6.74 -13.42
N THR A 51 42.39 5.74 -14.32
CA THR A 51 41.54 5.48 -15.46
C THR A 51 41.20 4.00 -15.53
N TRP A 52 39.96 3.68 -15.85
CA TRP A 52 39.45 2.34 -16.10
C TRP A 52 38.86 2.27 -17.50
N TRP A 53 38.93 1.09 -18.11
CA TRP A 53 38.38 0.81 -19.42
C TRP A 53 37.45 -0.38 -19.39
N TYR A 54 36.52 -0.39 -20.33
CA TYR A 54 35.71 -1.54 -20.66
C TYR A 54 36.52 -2.57 -21.47
N PRO A 55 36.06 -3.85 -21.59
CA PRO A 55 36.73 -4.87 -22.43
C PRO A 55 36.80 -4.47 -23.90
N ASN A 56 35.90 -3.65 -24.40
CA ASN A 56 35.92 -3.12 -25.78
C ASN A 56 36.94 -1.98 -26.01
N GLY A 57 37.72 -1.61 -24.97
CA GLY A 57 38.74 -0.56 -25.04
C GLY A 57 38.23 0.85 -24.81
N GLN A 58 36.94 1.05 -24.67
CA GLN A 58 36.39 2.36 -24.32
C GLN A 58 36.62 2.67 -22.83
N MET A 59 36.87 3.95 -22.51
CA MET A 59 37.03 4.41 -21.14
C MET A 59 35.71 4.19 -20.38
N SER A 60 35.79 3.62 -19.18
CA SER A 60 34.61 3.43 -18.32
C SER A 60 34.49 4.49 -17.22
N GLN A 61 35.63 4.88 -16.63
CA GLN A 61 35.67 5.98 -15.67
C GLN A 61 37.08 6.55 -15.53
N GLN A 62 37.17 7.81 -15.12
CA GLN A 62 38.42 8.43 -14.76
C GLN A 62 38.24 9.45 -13.63
N GLY A 63 39.27 9.66 -12.84
CA GLY A 63 39.26 10.65 -11.75
C GLY A 63 40.53 10.57 -10.92
N SER A 64 40.60 11.35 -9.86
CA SER A 64 41.77 11.41 -8.99
C SER A 64 41.52 10.79 -7.63
N TYR A 65 42.55 10.21 -7.06
CA TYR A 65 42.61 9.76 -5.68
C TYR A 65 43.62 10.57 -4.85
N VAL A 66 43.30 10.70 -3.57
CA VAL A 66 44.21 11.13 -2.52
C VAL A 66 44.14 10.09 -1.40
N ASN A 67 45.22 9.29 -1.22
CA ASN A 67 45.29 8.24 -0.19
C ASN A 67 44.07 7.27 -0.21
N ASP A 68 43.72 6.71 -1.36
CA ASP A 68 42.57 5.83 -1.62
C ASP A 68 41.17 6.47 -1.56
N GLN A 69 41.08 7.77 -1.28
CA GLN A 69 39.81 8.50 -1.31
C GLN A 69 39.66 9.21 -2.66
N LYS A 70 38.50 9.05 -3.32
CA LYS A 70 38.17 9.81 -4.52
C LYS A 70 38.22 11.31 -4.23
N SER A 71 38.78 12.08 -5.12
CA SER A 71 38.89 13.54 -5.00
C SER A 71 38.61 14.24 -6.33
N GLY A 72 38.17 15.49 -6.27
CA GLY A 72 37.82 16.27 -7.46
C GLY A 72 36.59 15.71 -8.17
N THR A 73 36.60 15.87 -9.51
CA THR A 73 35.51 15.37 -10.35
C THR A 73 35.89 14.04 -10.98
N TRP A 74 35.00 13.07 -10.91
CA TRP A 74 35.06 11.78 -11.54
C TRP A 74 34.14 11.75 -12.72
N THR A 75 34.64 11.34 -13.90
CA THR A 75 33.83 11.19 -15.11
C THR A 75 33.60 9.70 -15.40
N LEU A 76 32.37 9.34 -15.59
CA LEU A 76 31.91 7.99 -15.92
C LEU A 76 31.35 7.99 -17.35
N TYR A 77 31.56 6.90 -18.08
CA TYR A 77 31.15 6.75 -19.45
C TYR A 77 30.32 5.47 -19.63
N TYR A 78 29.43 5.46 -20.61
CA TYR A 78 28.80 4.25 -21.14
C TYR A 78 29.77 3.45 -21.99
N GLU A 79 29.45 2.19 -22.29
CA GLU A 79 30.30 1.31 -23.11
C GLU A 79 30.47 1.80 -24.57
N ASP A 80 29.59 2.68 -25.04
CA ASP A 80 29.69 3.33 -26.36
C ASP A 80 30.60 4.58 -26.35
N GLY A 81 31.17 4.90 -25.17
CA GLY A 81 32.04 6.06 -24.96
C GLY A 81 31.29 7.36 -24.67
N SER A 82 29.96 7.38 -24.72
CA SER A 82 29.18 8.57 -24.33
C SER A 82 29.27 8.84 -22.83
N ARG A 83 29.20 10.11 -22.42
CA ARG A 83 29.31 10.51 -21.03
C ARG A 83 28.07 10.06 -20.25
N MET A 84 28.28 9.39 -19.11
CA MET A 84 27.24 8.90 -18.22
C MET A 84 27.04 9.81 -17.00
N ALA A 85 28.15 10.19 -16.34
CA ALA A 85 28.08 11.03 -15.15
C ALA A 85 29.38 11.81 -14.90
N GLU A 86 29.26 12.93 -14.22
CA GLU A 86 30.34 13.64 -13.53
C GLU A 86 29.98 13.69 -12.04
N GLU A 87 30.78 13.01 -11.22
CA GLU A 87 30.61 12.92 -9.77
C GLU A 87 31.61 13.85 -9.10
N CYS A 88 31.16 14.87 -8.37
CA CYS A 88 32.01 15.77 -7.61
C CYS A 88 32.21 15.22 -6.20
N HIS A 89 33.47 14.95 -5.83
CA HIS A 89 33.88 14.48 -4.50
C HIS A 89 34.48 15.59 -3.62
N GLY A 90 34.32 16.84 -4.00
CA GLY A 90 34.77 18.03 -3.27
C GLY A 90 33.68 19.10 -3.28
N THR A 91 33.99 20.25 -3.88
CA THR A 91 33.08 21.35 -4.13
C THR A 91 32.98 21.60 -5.63
N GLY A 92 31.75 21.63 -6.15
CA GLY A 92 31.46 21.76 -7.57
C GLY A 92 30.06 21.31 -7.93
N VAL A 93 29.89 20.76 -9.12
CA VAL A 93 28.59 20.27 -9.62
C VAL A 93 28.72 18.79 -9.99
N SER A 94 27.79 17.97 -9.55
CA SER A 94 27.59 16.61 -10.06
C SER A 94 26.49 16.61 -11.11
N ARG A 95 26.71 15.91 -12.24
CA ARG A 95 25.79 15.78 -13.35
C ARG A 95 25.69 14.34 -13.83
N SER A 96 24.58 13.99 -14.42
CA SER A 96 24.44 12.73 -15.16
C SER A 96 23.70 12.98 -16.48
N TRP A 97 23.90 12.09 -17.43
CA TRP A 97 23.31 12.18 -18.77
C TRP A 97 22.67 10.86 -19.16
N PHE A 98 21.66 10.96 -20.00
CA PHE A 98 21.13 9.81 -20.74
C PHE A 98 22.12 9.40 -21.82
N ARG A 99 21.96 8.18 -22.35
CA ARG A 99 22.84 7.65 -23.41
C ARG A 99 22.79 8.48 -24.71
N ASN A 100 21.69 9.18 -24.97
CA ASN A 100 21.54 10.10 -26.11
C ASN A 100 22.27 11.46 -25.91
N GLY A 101 22.90 11.67 -24.76
CA GLY A 101 23.64 12.88 -24.41
C GLY A 101 22.83 13.97 -23.72
N ASP A 102 21.51 13.79 -23.55
CA ASP A 102 20.68 14.75 -22.84
C ASP A 102 20.95 14.73 -21.34
N LEU A 103 20.86 15.87 -20.68
CA LEU A 103 21.06 16.01 -19.25
C LEU A 103 19.96 15.24 -18.49
N LYS A 104 20.38 14.36 -17.58
CA LYS A 104 19.48 13.56 -16.75
C LYS A 104 19.33 14.14 -15.35
N SER A 105 20.42 14.63 -14.74
CA SER A 105 20.35 15.27 -13.43
C SER A 105 21.51 16.21 -13.18
N GLU A 106 21.30 17.21 -12.32
CA GLU A 106 22.38 18.02 -11.77
C GLU A 106 22.11 18.42 -10.31
N VAL A 107 23.18 18.60 -9.54
CA VAL A 107 23.16 19.12 -8.18
C VAL A 107 24.51 19.72 -7.82
N ASN A 108 24.47 20.79 -7.04
CA ASN A 108 25.68 21.30 -6.42
C ASN A 108 26.16 20.39 -5.29
N VAL A 109 27.46 20.31 -5.12
CA VAL A 109 28.15 19.57 -4.08
C VAL A 109 29.10 20.52 -3.37
N GLU A 110 29.08 20.50 -2.05
CA GLU A 110 30.00 21.24 -1.21
C GLU A 110 30.56 20.29 -0.13
N ASN A 111 31.89 20.22 -0.04
CA ASN A 111 32.59 19.30 0.87
C ASN A 111 32.11 17.83 0.72
N GLY A 112 31.86 17.40 -0.53
CA GLY A 112 31.39 16.06 -0.85
C GLY A 112 29.92 15.78 -0.52
N LYS A 113 29.15 16.80 -0.11
CA LYS A 113 27.73 16.68 0.21
C LYS A 113 26.88 17.50 -0.77
N ARG A 114 25.74 16.94 -1.19
CA ARG A 114 24.75 17.66 -2.02
C ARG A 114 24.26 18.91 -1.31
N THR A 115 24.15 20.03 -2.04
CA THR A 115 23.67 21.32 -1.53
C THR A 115 22.89 22.08 -2.61
N GLY A 116 21.95 22.94 -2.21
CA GLY A 116 21.13 23.68 -3.15
C GLY A 116 20.12 22.81 -3.91
N LEU A 117 19.67 23.33 -5.05
CA LEU A 117 18.65 22.67 -5.86
C LEU A 117 19.25 21.47 -6.62
N TYR A 118 18.69 20.29 -6.39
CA TYR A 118 18.79 19.13 -7.28
C TYR A 118 17.68 19.21 -8.31
N ARG A 119 17.99 18.94 -9.56
CA ARG A 119 17.01 18.82 -10.64
C ARG A 119 17.30 17.57 -11.46
N SER A 120 16.24 16.82 -11.81
CA SER A 120 16.33 15.75 -12.79
C SER A 120 15.30 15.94 -13.91
N TRP A 121 15.56 15.26 -15.02
CA TRP A 121 14.74 15.32 -16.24
C TRP A 121 14.40 13.92 -16.72
N HIS A 122 13.25 13.78 -17.31
CA HIS A 122 12.88 12.63 -18.12
C HIS A 122 13.69 12.60 -19.42
N ASP A 123 13.76 11.46 -20.08
CA ASP A 123 14.47 11.27 -21.35
C ASP A 123 13.87 12.06 -22.55
N ASN A 124 12.69 12.67 -22.37
CA ASN A 124 12.06 13.60 -23.32
C ASN A 124 12.38 15.08 -23.03
N GLY A 125 13.27 15.35 -22.05
CA GLY A 125 13.69 16.71 -21.68
C GLY A 125 12.76 17.44 -20.71
N GLN A 126 11.60 16.88 -20.34
CA GLN A 126 10.73 17.46 -19.32
C GLN A 126 11.35 17.29 -17.93
N VAL A 127 11.17 18.26 -17.04
CA VAL A 127 11.61 18.14 -15.64
C VAL A 127 10.89 16.96 -14.99
N GLU A 128 11.63 16.13 -14.27
CA GLU A 128 11.13 14.99 -13.50
C GLU A 128 11.01 15.31 -12.02
N GLU A 129 12.04 15.94 -11.43
CA GLU A 129 12.08 16.24 -10.00
C GLU A 129 12.88 17.54 -9.72
N GLU A 130 12.38 18.29 -8.77
CA GLU A 130 13.10 19.38 -8.11
C GLU A 130 13.05 19.18 -6.60
N ILE A 131 14.23 19.22 -5.94
CA ILE A 131 14.37 19.08 -4.50
C ILE A 131 15.57 19.86 -4.00
N THR A 132 15.43 20.51 -2.86
CA THR A 132 16.53 21.23 -2.23
C THR A 132 17.30 20.32 -1.26
N TYR A 133 18.62 20.45 -1.29
CA TYR A 133 19.52 19.79 -0.35
C TYR A 133 20.24 20.82 0.53
N VAL A 134 20.40 20.49 1.82
CA VAL A 134 21.22 21.22 2.77
C VAL A 134 22.13 20.23 3.47
N ASN A 135 23.45 20.37 3.28
CA ASN A 135 24.45 19.45 3.86
C ASN A 135 24.20 17.96 3.58
N GLY A 136 23.68 17.62 2.41
CA GLY A 136 23.38 16.25 1.99
C GLY A 136 22.00 15.72 2.37
N SER A 137 21.22 16.49 3.13
CA SER A 137 19.85 16.15 3.51
C SER A 137 18.84 16.86 2.62
N ARG A 138 17.73 16.18 2.26
CA ARG A 138 16.57 16.80 1.60
C ARG A 138 15.93 17.80 2.56
N GLU A 139 15.66 19.01 2.07
CA GLU A 139 15.12 20.10 2.87
C GLU A 139 14.23 21.01 2.02
N GLY A 140 13.04 21.39 2.54
CA GLY A 140 12.14 22.31 1.84
C GLY A 140 11.21 21.63 0.84
N GLU A 141 10.59 22.45 -0.01
CA GLU A 141 9.61 22.00 -1.00
C GLU A 141 10.24 21.06 -2.03
N THR A 142 9.51 20.00 -2.35
CA THR A 142 9.85 19.04 -3.40
C THR A 142 8.70 18.96 -4.39
N LYS A 143 9.05 18.95 -5.67
CA LYS A 143 8.13 18.78 -6.80
C LYS A 143 8.57 17.62 -7.67
N GLN A 144 7.63 16.81 -8.10
CA GLN A 144 7.84 15.80 -9.13
C GLN A 144 6.80 15.99 -10.24
N TRP A 145 7.18 15.68 -11.47
CA TRP A 145 6.32 15.78 -12.63
C TRP A 145 6.25 14.47 -13.39
N HIS A 146 5.12 14.23 -13.99
CA HIS A 146 4.94 13.16 -14.96
C HIS A 146 5.70 13.48 -16.26
N ARG A 147 5.95 12.45 -17.07
CA ARG A 147 6.64 12.57 -18.36
C ARG A 147 5.97 13.55 -19.34
N ASN A 148 4.68 13.85 -19.18
CA ASN A 148 3.95 14.83 -19.96
C ASN A 148 4.06 16.27 -19.42
N GLY A 149 4.85 16.48 -18.35
CA GLY A 149 5.10 17.78 -17.72
C GLY A 149 4.05 18.21 -16.70
N GLN A 150 3.01 17.41 -16.46
CA GLN A 150 2.04 17.70 -15.41
C GLN A 150 2.61 17.36 -14.03
N LEU A 151 2.23 18.14 -13.02
CA LEU A 151 2.65 17.91 -11.64
C LEU A 151 2.16 16.53 -11.17
N LYS A 152 3.06 15.77 -10.54
CA LYS A 152 2.81 14.43 -10.00
C LYS A 152 2.77 14.42 -8.47
N PHE A 153 3.65 15.22 -7.86
CA PHE A 153 3.81 15.27 -6.41
C PHE A 153 4.25 16.67 -5.96
N LEU A 154 3.70 17.10 -4.84
CA LEU A 154 4.13 18.27 -4.08
C LEU A 154 4.17 17.93 -2.60
N GLY A 155 5.29 18.16 -1.95
CA GLY A 155 5.47 17.95 -0.51
C GLY A 155 6.65 18.71 0.02
N THR A 156 6.87 18.63 1.33
CA THR A 156 7.98 19.31 2.01
C THR A 156 8.81 18.31 2.77
N TYR A 157 10.12 18.33 2.58
CA TYR A 157 11.07 17.57 3.36
C TYR A 157 11.68 18.42 4.47
N GLN A 158 11.91 17.78 5.62
CA GLN A 158 12.73 18.29 6.69
C GLN A 158 13.65 17.15 7.14
N ARG A 159 14.98 17.34 6.97
CA ARG A 159 16.00 16.32 7.31
C ARG A 159 15.75 14.94 6.71
N ASN A 160 15.43 14.88 5.41
CA ASN A 160 15.08 13.69 4.62
C ASN A 160 13.70 13.07 4.91
N GLU A 161 12.89 13.62 5.79
CA GLU A 161 11.55 13.14 6.13
C GLU A 161 10.48 14.07 5.59
N LEU A 162 9.40 13.52 5.05
CA LEU A 162 8.24 14.30 4.60
C LEU A 162 7.49 14.84 5.82
N GLN A 163 7.16 16.14 5.76
CA GLN A 163 6.48 16.87 6.82
C GLN A 163 5.31 17.68 6.26
N GLY A 164 4.19 17.73 7.02
CA GLY A 164 3.05 18.56 6.67
C GLY A 164 2.26 18.03 5.48
N LYS A 165 1.60 18.94 4.75
CA LYS A 165 0.76 18.58 3.62
C LYS A 165 1.58 18.04 2.45
N ALA A 166 1.12 16.94 1.88
CA ALA A 166 1.61 16.39 0.62
C ALA A 166 0.43 16.08 -0.31
N THR A 167 0.62 16.28 -1.62
CA THR A 167 -0.43 16.15 -2.63
C THR A 167 0.11 15.41 -3.83
N TRP A 168 -0.68 14.49 -4.37
CA TRP A 168 -0.36 13.67 -5.54
C TRP A 168 -1.40 13.88 -6.63
N TRP A 169 -0.94 13.95 -7.86
CA TRP A 169 -1.76 14.06 -9.07
C TRP A 169 -1.45 12.94 -10.03
N ARG A 170 -2.43 12.58 -10.81
CA ARG A 170 -2.31 11.64 -11.93
C ARG A 170 -1.74 12.32 -13.16
N ASP A 171 -1.35 11.53 -14.14
CA ASP A 171 -0.81 11.98 -15.41
C ASP A 171 -1.80 12.79 -16.29
N ASN A 172 -3.08 12.73 -15.99
CA ASN A 172 -4.14 13.53 -16.58
C ASN A 172 -4.41 14.86 -15.82
N GLY A 173 -3.63 15.15 -14.76
CA GLY A 173 -3.73 16.35 -13.93
C GLY A 173 -4.79 16.32 -12.85
N MET A 174 -5.59 15.24 -12.76
CA MET A 174 -6.56 15.09 -11.66
C MET A 174 -5.85 14.78 -10.35
N LEU A 175 -6.41 15.27 -9.23
CA LEU A 175 -5.98 14.85 -7.90
C LEU A 175 -6.12 13.34 -7.75
N ASP A 176 -5.12 12.71 -7.16
CA ASP A 176 -5.15 11.31 -6.76
C ASP A 176 -5.41 11.18 -5.27
N MET A 177 -4.59 11.84 -4.47
CA MET A 177 -4.74 11.90 -3.02
C MET A 177 -4.00 13.10 -2.44
N GLU A 178 -4.41 13.51 -1.26
CA GLU A 178 -3.68 14.49 -0.44
C GLU A 178 -3.83 14.14 1.04
N GLY A 179 -2.84 14.54 1.83
CA GLY A 179 -2.87 14.31 3.26
C GLY A 179 -1.71 14.93 3.99
N SER A 180 -1.68 14.74 5.29
CA SER A 180 -0.65 15.25 6.16
C SER A 180 0.30 14.13 6.59
N LEU A 181 1.58 14.46 6.64
CA LEU A 181 2.67 13.57 7.06
C LEU A 181 3.42 14.20 8.23
N LYS A 182 3.91 13.34 9.11
CA LYS A 182 4.83 13.69 10.17
C LYS A 182 5.92 12.61 10.21
N ASP A 183 7.18 13.02 10.04
CA ASP A 183 8.32 12.12 10.00
C ASP A 183 8.15 10.99 8.96
N SER A 184 7.56 11.34 7.79
CA SER A 184 7.19 10.47 6.68
C SER A 184 6.06 9.45 6.97
N GLU A 185 5.48 9.44 8.18
CA GLU A 185 4.30 8.66 8.54
C GLU A 185 3.02 9.46 8.25
N GLN A 186 1.94 8.80 7.88
CA GLN A 186 0.63 9.45 7.73
C GLN A 186 0.14 9.91 9.12
N ASP A 187 -0.08 11.22 9.27
CA ASP A 187 -0.56 11.83 10.53
C ASP A 187 -1.44 13.04 10.23
N GLY A 188 -2.73 12.96 10.58
CA GLY A 188 -3.74 13.97 10.27
C GLY A 188 -4.69 13.56 9.13
N PRO A 189 -5.41 14.55 8.53
CA PRO A 189 -6.45 14.26 7.52
C PRO A 189 -5.87 13.78 6.19
N TRP A 190 -6.61 12.87 5.56
CA TRP A 190 -6.32 12.32 4.23
C TRP A 190 -7.58 12.27 3.39
N HIS A 191 -7.42 12.57 2.06
CA HIS A 191 -8.45 12.54 1.05
C HIS A 191 -7.95 11.75 -0.16
N TYR A 192 -8.80 10.88 -0.71
CA TYR A 192 -8.54 10.09 -1.91
C TYR A 192 -9.64 10.38 -2.93
N TYR A 193 -9.26 10.52 -4.20
CA TYR A 193 -10.17 10.96 -5.24
C TYR A 193 -10.41 9.89 -6.28
N TRP A 194 -11.64 9.77 -6.77
CA TRP A 194 -12.00 8.85 -7.83
C TRP A 194 -11.21 9.12 -9.10
N ARG A 195 -10.70 8.02 -9.70
CA ARG A 195 -9.89 8.11 -10.92
C ARG A 195 -10.70 8.54 -12.13
N THR A 196 -11.98 8.22 -12.17
CA THR A 196 -12.89 8.42 -13.30
C THR A 196 -13.30 9.88 -13.47
N ASN A 197 -13.55 10.59 -12.36
CA ASN A 197 -14.15 11.93 -12.39
C ASN A 197 -13.49 12.95 -11.46
N GLY A 198 -12.47 12.53 -10.67
CA GLY A 198 -11.76 13.41 -9.75
C GLY A 198 -12.55 13.84 -8.52
N LYS A 199 -13.76 13.33 -8.29
CA LYS A 199 -14.52 13.60 -7.07
C LYS A 199 -13.91 12.89 -5.87
N LEU A 200 -14.19 13.42 -4.67
CA LEU A 200 -13.80 12.80 -3.40
C LEU A 200 -14.39 11.39 -3.30
N GLY A 201 -13.54 10.40 -3.04
CA GLY A 201 -13.92 9.01 -2.90
C GLY A 201 -13.83 8.52 -1.46
N ILE A 202 -12.80 8.97 -0.74
CA ILE A 202 -12.58 8.58 0.66
C ILE A 202 -11.99 9.78 1.41
N GLU A 203 -12.48 10.00 2.62
CA GLU A 203 -11.85 10.89 3.58
C GLU A 203 -11.74 10.24 4.95
N GLY A 204 -10.69 10.58 5.68
CA GLY A 204 -10.44 10.08 7.02
C GLY A 204 -9.20 10.70 7.63
N SER A 205 -8.74 10.15 8.72
CA SER A 205 -7.52 10.62 9.39
C SER A 205 -6.65 9.44 9.82
N PHE A 206 -5.35 9.69 9.83
CA PHE A 206 -4.36 8.77 10.37
C PHE A 206 -3.69 9.34 11.62
N SER A 207 -3.16 8.47 12.43
CA SER A 207 -2.20 8.78 13.47
C SER A 207 -1.12 7.72 13.44
N LYS A 208 0.10 8.09 13.05
CA LYS A 208 1.25 7.19 12.87
C LYS A 208 0.90 5.97 12.01
N ASP A 209 0.48 6.23 10.77
CA ASP A 209 0.06 5.25 9.75
C ASP A 209 -1.15 4.38 10.13
N LYS A 210 -1.85 4.68 11.23
CA LYS A 210 -3.05 3.93 11.64
C LYS A 210 -4.29 4.79 11.48
N GLU A 211 -5.31 4.24 10.84
CA GLU A 211 -6.60 4.91 10.71
C GLU A 211 -7.17 5.26 12.10
N THR A 212 -7.69 6.48 12.22
CA THR A 212 -8.31 7.01 13.45
C THR A 212 -9.48 7.92 13.13
N GLY A 213 -10.40 8.08 14.08
CA GLY A 213 -11.55 8.96 13.91
C GLY A 213 -12.53 8.49 12.85
N THR A 214 -13.34 9.41 12.35
CA THR A 214 -14.38 9.12 11.37
C THR A 214 -13.78 8.96 9.96
N TRP A 215 -14.18 7.88 9.29
CA TRP A 215 -13.88 7.63 7.88
C TRP A 215 -15.17 7.59 7.09
N THR A 216 -15.20 8.33 5.97
CA THR A 216 -16.32 8.38 5.04
C THR A 216 -15.87 7.93 3.67
N TYR A 217 -16.65 7.07 3.06
CA TYR A 217 -16.48 6.55 1.70
C TYR A 217 -17.64 7.03 0.85
N TYR A 218 -17.37 7.37 -0.39
CA TYR A 218 -18.36 7.93 -1.31
C TYR A 218 -18.49 7.08 -2.56
N TYR A 219 -19.65 7.07 -3.17
CA TYR A 219 -19.86 6.61 -4.54
C TYR A 219 -19.23 7.59 -5.53
N GLU A 220 -19.04 7.17 -6.78
CA GLU A 220 -18.53 8.06 -7.84
C GLU A 220 -19.49 9.23 -8.16
N THR A 221 -20.76 9.10 -7.83
CA THR A 221 -21.76 10.19 -7.90
C THR A 221 -21.49 11.29 -6.88
N GLY A 222 -20.80 10.96 -5.76
CA GLY A 222 -20.51 11.85 -4.62
C GLY A 222 -21.42 11.60 -3.42
N GLU A 223 -22.42 10.71 -3.54
CA GLU A 223 -23.24 10.30 -2.40
C GLU A 223 -22.46 9.41 -1.44
N ARG A 224 -22.79 9.47 -0.14
CA ARG A 224 -22.15 8.62 0.86
C ARG A 224 -22.47 7.16 0.63
N TRP A 225 -21.41 6.34 0.55
CA TRP A 225 -21.53 4.90 0.49
C TRP A 225 -21.44 4.27 1.88
N ARG A 226 -20.44 4.68 2.68
CA ARG A 226 -20.16 4.06 3.99
C ARG A 226 -19.49 5.04 4.93
N GLN A 227 -19.81 4.95 6.23
CA GLN A 227 -19.17 5.77 7.26
C GLN A 227 -19.07 5.00 8.57
N GLY A 228 -18.01 5.26 9.32
CA GLY A 228 -17.80 4.75 10.67
C GLY A 228 -16.51 5.25 11.26
N ASN A 229 -16.16 4.75 12.43
CA ASN A 229 -14.96 5.17 13.12
C ASN A 229 -13.89 4.08 13.12
N TYR A 230 -12.64 4.52 13.09
CA TYR A 230 -11.47 3.69 13.38
C TYR A 230 -10.81 4.12 14.68
N ARG A 231 -10.23 3.16 15.38
CA ARG A 231 -9.35 3.37 16.52
C ARG A 231 -8.13 2.46 16.36
N ASN A 232 -6.95 3.06 16.20
CA ASN A 232 -5.68 2.34 15.98
C ASN A 232 -5.76 1.33 14.83
N GLY A 233 -6.34 1.70 13.67
CA GLY A 233 -6.44 0.86 12.48
C GLY A 233 -7.53 -0.20 12.53
N LYS A 234 -8.38 -0.20 13.57
CA LYS A 234 -9.50 -1.14 13.72
C LYS A 234 -10.83 -0.40 13.72
N ARG A 235 -11.84 -0.97 13.05
CA ARG A 235 -13.21 -0.44 13.11
C ARG A 235 -13.70 -0.45 14.54
N GLU A 236 -14.38 0.65 14.92
CA GLU A 236 -14.91 0.86 16.25
C GLU A 236 -16.23 1.60 16.20
N GLY A 237 -17.20 1.22 17.06
CA GLY A 237 -18.50 1.87 17.11
C GLY A 237 -19.37 1.56 15.90
N VAL A 238 -20.41 2.39 15.70
CA VAL A 238 -21.42 2.18 14.66
C VAL A 238 -20.83 2.46 13.28
N TRP A 239 -21.06 1.52 12.35
CA TRP A 239 -20.80 1.62 10.93
C TRP A 239 -22.10 1.56 10.16
N THR A 240 -22.31 2.53 9.27
CA THR A 240 -23.49 2.60 8.41
C THR A 240 -23.06 2.54 6.95
N THR A 241 -23.80 1.80 6.15
CA THR A 241 -23.67 1.76 4.68
C THR A 241 -24.98 2.21 4.08
N TRP A 242 -24.93 2.95 2.99
CA TRP A 242 -26.08 3.48 2.27
C TRP A 242 -26.11 2.96 0.85
N TYR A 243 -27.29 2.88 0.28
CA TYR A 243 -27.51 2.83 -1.15
C TYR A 243 -27.08 4.14 -1.81
N GLU A 244 -26.88 4.14 -3.11
CA GLU A 244 -26.56 5.35 -3.86
C GLU A 244 -27.70 6.40 -3.84
N SER A 245 -28.92 5.95 -3.60
CA SER A 245 -30.09 6.81 -3.34
C SER A 245 -30.05 7.56 -2.00
N GLY A 246 -29.01 7.31 -1.17
CA GLY A 246 -28.85 7.91 0.17
C GLY A 246 -29.63 7.22 1.28
N LYS A 247 -30.44 6.19 0.99
CA LYS A 247 -31.13 5.40 2.00
C LYS A 247 -30.19 4.37 2.64
N LYS A 248 -30.41 4.05 3.93
CA LYS A 248 -29.60 3.05 4.64
C LYS A 248 -29.71 1.68 3.97
N LEU A 249 -28.56 1.00 3.78
CA LEU A 249 -28.47 -0.38 3.35
C LEU A 249 -28.27 -1.30 4.56
N HIS A 250 -27.26 -1.03 5.40
CA HIS A 250 -27.07 -1.76 6.65
C HIS A 250 -26.30 -0.93 7.69
N GLU A 251 -26.52 -1.29 8.94
CA GLU A 251 -25.89 -0.65 10.09
C GLU A 251 -25.64 -1.68 11.18
N GLY A 252 -24.50 -1.54 11.85
CA GLY A 252 -24.14 -2.38 12.98
C GLY A 252 -22.91 -1.83 13.71
N ASN A 253 -22.58 -2.45 14.81
CA ASN A 253 -21.50 -2.01 15.67
C ASN A 253 -20.26 -2.88 15.52
N TYR A 254 -19.08 -2.26 15.66
CA TYR A 254 -17.79 -2.92 15.74
C TYR A 254 -17.12 -2.65 17.07
N ILE A 255 -16.46 -3.67 17.63
CA ILE A 255 -15.54 -3.55 18.77
C ILE A 255 -14.23 -4.18 18.37
N ASN A 256 -13.14 -3.40 18.39
CA ASN A 256 -11.80 -3.86 18.00
C ASN A 256 -11.73 -4.53 16.62
N GLY A 257 -12.56 -4.09 15.67
CA GLY A 257 -12.60 -4.58 14.29
C GLY A 257 -13.51 -5.79 14.05
N LEU A 258 -14.17 -6.30 15.07
CA LEU A 258 -15.12 -7.41 14.99
C LEU A 258 -16.56 -6.91 15.15
N GLU A 259 -17.50 -7.50 14.39
CA GLU A 259 -18.93 -7.23 14.51
C GLU A 259 -19.42 -7.59 15.92
N GLU A 260 -20.21 -6.70 16.53
CA GLU A 260 -20.76 -6.89 17.89
C GLU A 260 -22.16 -6.30 18.01
N GLY A 261 -23.06 -7.03 18.72
CA GLY A 261 -24.42 -6.60 18.96
C GLY A 261 -25.34 -6.69 17.74
N GLU A 262 -26.42 -5.90 17.74
CA GLU A 262 -27.43 -5.94 16.67
C GLU A 262 -26.92 -5.37 15.37
N TRP A 263 -27.25 -6.06 14.27
CA TRP A 263 -27.04 -5.65 12.88
C TRP A 263 -28.35 -5.66 12.14
N VAL A 264 -28.61 -4.58 11.39
CA VAL A 264 -29.84 -4.41 10.62
C VAL A 264 -29.49 -4.11 9.16
N SER A 265 -30.21 -4.73 8.25
CA SER A 265 -30.19 -4.43 6.83
C SER A 265 -31.58 -3.99 6.36
N TRP A 266 -31.61 -3.07 5.41
CA TRP A 266 -32.83 -2.52 4.84
C TRP A 266 -32.84 -2.71 3.32
N TYR A 267 -34.02 -2.87 2.76
CA TYR A 267 -34.28 -2.70 1.34
C TYR A 267 -34.19 -1.22 0.94
N GLU A 268 -34.08 -0.94 -0.35
CA GLU A 268 -33.95 0.43 -0.84
C GLU A 268 -35.22 1.29 -0.63
N ASP A 269 -36.39 0.68 -0.42
CA ASP A 269 -37.61 1.40 0.00
C ASP A 269 -37.58 1.88 1.45
N GLY A 270 -36.63 1.34 2.26
CA GLY A 270 -36.42 1.63 3.67
C GLY A 270 -37.08 0.60 4.61
N SER A 271 -37.78 -0.43 4.10
CA SER A 271 -38.25 -1.56 4.90
C SER A 271 -37.07 -2.43 5.35
N VAL A 272 -37.21 -3.12 6.48
CA VAL A 272 -36.15 -4.02 7.00
C VAL A 272 -36.07 -5.25 6.09
N ASP A 273 -34.84 -5.63 5.66
CA ASP A 273 -34.57 -6.90 4.97
C ASP A 273 -34.26 -8.02 5.98
N TYR A 274 -33.29 -7.75 6.87
CA TYR A 274 -32.99 -8.69 7.96
C TYR A 274 -32.38 -7.97 9.16
N ARG A 275 -32.43 -8.67 10.31
CA ARG A 275 -31.68 -8.31 11.52
C ARG A 275 -31.21 -9.55 12.25
N GLY A 276 -30.16 -9.40 13.02
CA GLY A 276 -29.59 -10.43 13.87
C GLY A 276 -28.46 -9.85 14.69
N SER A 277 -27.82 -10.68 15.48
CA SER A 277 -26.73 -10.23 16.35
C SER A 277 -25.44 -10.96 16.04
N PHE A 278 -24.33 -10.25 16.27
CA PHE A 278 -22.99 -10.81 16.31
C PHE A 278 -22.40 -10.74 17.70
N SER A 279 -21.52 -11.67 18.01
CA SER A 279 -20.66 -11.62 19.18
C SER A 279 -19.24 -12.03 18.77
N GLY A 280 -18.29 -11.10 18.94
CA GLY A 280 -16.90 -11.28 18.52
C GLY A 280 -16.74 -11.64 17.05
N GLY A 281 -17.53 -11.05 16.14
CA GLY A 281 -17.51 -11.28 14.70
C GLY A 281 -18.23 -12.53 14.22
N LYS A 282 -18.96 -13.22 15.13
CA LYS A 282 -19.70 -14.45 14.81
C LYS A 282 -21.19 -14.24 15.02
N LYS A 283 -22.02 -14.77 14.11
CA LYS A 283 -23.48 -14.75 14.27
C LYS A 283 -23.87 -15.47 15.56
N GLU A 284 -24.76 -14.83 16.32
CA GLU A 284 -25.26 -15.32 17.60
C GLU A 284 -26.77 -15.04 17.72
N GLY A 285 -27.51 -15.94 18.40
CA GLY A 285 -28.93 -15.77 18.68
C GLY A 285 -29.84 -15.85 17.47
N GLU A 286 -30.98 -15.18 17.55
CA GLU A 286 -32.01 -15.14 16.49
C GLU A 286 -31.60 -14.21 15.35
N TRP A 287 -31.72 -14.74 14.13
CA TRP A 287 -31.63 -13.99 12.88
C TRP A 287 -32.97 -14.06 12.16
N ARG A 288 -33.52 -12.91 11.82
CA ARG A 288 -34.83 -12.78 11.20
C ARG A 288 -34.74 -12.00 9.91
N GLY A 289 -35.17 -12.60 8.80
CA GLY A 289 -35.38 -11.94 7.53
C GLY A 289 -36.84 -11.70 7.23
N VAL A 290 -37.13 -10.62 6.51
CA VAL A 290 -38.47 -10.28 6.05
C VAL A 290 -38.48 -10.09 4.54
N TYR A 291 -39.66 -10.18 3.93
CA TYR A 291 -39.89 -9.80 2.52
C TYR A 291 -40.09 -8.29 2.43
N ASP A 292 -40.07 -7.75 1.24
CA ASP A 292 -40.27 -6.32 0.94
C ASP A 292 -41.64 -5.78 1.41
N ASP A 293 -42.65 -6.65 1.51
CA ASP A 293 -43.97 -6.33 2.09
C ASP A 293 -43.98 -6.35 3.63
N GLY A 294 -42.84 -6.62 4.28
CA GLY A 294 -42.69 -6.70 5.73
C GLY A 294 -43.11 -8.03 6.36
N SER A 295 -43.61 -8.99 5.58
CA SER A 295 -43.92 -10.34 6.08
C SER A 295 -42.64 -11.11 6.42
N VAL A 296 -42.72 -12.03 7.38
CA VAL A 296 -41.56 -12.83 7.80
C VAL A 296 -41.15 -13.80 6.70
N ARG A 297 -39.86 -13.76 6.30
CA ARG A 297 -39.27 -14.68 5.34
C ARG A 297 -38.63 -15.89 6.04
N TYR A 298 -37.86 -15.62 7.11
CA TYR A 298 -37.25 -16.68 7.92
C TYR A 298 -36.96 -16.23 9.35
N ILE A 299 -36.88 -17.21 10.23
CA ILE A 299 -36.31 -17.11 11.59
C ILE A 299 -35.30 -18.23 11.72
N MET A 300 -34.06 -17.94 12.10
CA MET A 300 -32.97 -18.89 12.25
C MET A 300 -32.22 -18.57 13.54
N HIS A 301 -31.71 -19.61 14.21
CA HIS A 301 -30.89 -19.43 15.39
C HIS A 301 -29.45 -19.85 15.10
N TYR A 302 -28.50 -19.05 15.62
CA TYR A 302 -27.07 -19.30 15.48
C TYR A 302 -26.39 -19.31 16.84
N SER A 303 -25.34 -20.12 16.94
CA SER A 303 -24.35 -20.06 18.00
C SER A 303 -22.97 -20.17 17.38
N ALA A 304 -22.16 -19.11 17.56
CA ALA A 304 -20.81 -18.98 17.00
C ALA A 304 -20.74 -19.32 15.48
N ASP A 305 -21.58 -18.67 14.64
CA ASP A 305 -21.76 -18.88 13.18
C ASP A 305 -22.42 -20.18 12.76
N LYS A 306 -22.63 -21.10 13.65
CA LYS A 306 -23.29 -22.36 13.33
C LYS A 306 -24.79 -22.26 13.61
N LYS A 307 -25.62 -22.75 12.68
CA LYS A 307 -27.05 -22.92 12.98
C LYS A 307 -27.21 -23.83 14.18
N ASP A 308 -27.92 -23.36 15.20
CA ASP A 308 -28.13 -24.12 16.44
C ASP A 308 -29.51 -23.77 17.02
N GLY A 309 -30.46 -24.72 16.96
CA GLY A 309 -31.85 -24.51 17.26
C GLY A 309 -32.77 -24.59 16.06
N GLU A 310 -33.92 -23.95 16.16
CA GLU A 310 -34.98 -23.99 15.15
C GLU A 310 -34.69 -23.05 13.98
N GLU A 311 -34.96 -23.54 12.76
CA GLU A 311 -35.10 -22.74 11.55
C GLU A 311 -36.53 -22.85 11.06
N VAL A 312 -37.19 -21.70 10.86
CA VAL A 312 -38.50 -21.62 10.24
C VAL A 312 -38.40 -20.72 9.01
N ARG A 313 -38.99 -21.15 7.90
CA ARG A 313 -39.12 -20.34 6.69
C ARG A 313 -40.58 -20.21 6.32
N TYR A 314 -40.92 -19.09 5.67
CA TYR A 314 -42.24 -18.78 5.23
C TYR A 314 -42.25 -18.42 3.74
N TYR A 315 -43.31 -18.76 3.05
CA TYR A 315 -43.61 -18.26 1.71
C TYR A 315 -44.04 -16.78 1.74
N PRO A 316 -43.96 -16.04 0.63
CA PRO A 316 -44.46 -14.65 0.57
C PRO A 316 -45.90 -14.47 1.02
N ASN A 317 -46.78 -15.50 0.88
CA ASN A 317 -48.15 -15.46 1.35
C ASN A 317 -48.29 -15.66 2.88
N GLY A 318 -47.17 -15.66 3.62
CA GLY A 318 -47.12 -15.82 5.08
C GLY A 318 -47.28 -17.25 5.61
N LYS A 319 -47.55 -18.24 4.72
CA LYS A 319 -47.64 -19.62 5.14
C LYS A 319 -46.28 -20.25 5.35
N MET A 320 -46.18 -21.15 6.33
CA MET A 320 -44.93 -21.85 6.62
C MET A 320 -44.52 -22.71 5.42
N GLU A 321 -43.24 -22.62 5.04
CA GLU A 321 -42.58 -23.42 4.03
C GLU A 321 -41.82 -24.59 4.64
N LEU A 322 -41.05 -24.30 5.73
CA LEU A 322 -40.11 -25.24 6.33
C LEU A 322 -40.00 -24.98 7.83
N ARG A 323 -39.95 -26.05 8.61
CA ARG A 323 -39.50 -26.06 10.00
C ARG A 323 -38.51 -27.19 10.19
N GLN A 324 -37.35 -26.87 10.73
CA GLN A 324 -36.31 -27.85 10.97
C GLN A 324 -35.42 -27.42 12.14
N HIS A 325 -34.68 -28.39 12.71
CA HIS A 325 -33.80 -28.16 13.83
C HIS A 325 -32.34 -28.47 13.48
N TYR A 326 -31.44 -27.65 14.01
CA TYR A 326 -30.00 -27.86 13.93
C TYR A 326 -29.36 -28.01 15.32
N LEU A 327 -28.27 -28.75 15.36
CA LEU A 327 -27.35 -28.82 16.50
C LEU A 327 -25.96 -28.61 15.95
N GLN A 328 -25.31 -27.48 16.31
CA GLN A 328 -23.97 -27.12 15.88
C GLN A 328 -23.74 -27.21 14.38
N GLY A 329 -24.71 -26.75 13.57
CA GLY A 329 -24.66 -26.67 12.11
C GLY A 329 -25.16 -27.95 11.40
N VAL A 330 -25.50 -29.01 12.12
CA VAL A 330 -25.96 -30.27 11.56
C VAL A 330 -27.46 -30.44 11.82
N LEU A 331 -28.22 -30.86 10.80
CA LEU A 331 -29.65 -31.20 10.98
C LEU A 331 -29.83 -32.24 12.07
N ASN A 332 -30.58 -31.88 13.09
CA ASN A 332 -30.78 -32.78 14.26
C ASN A 332 -32.09 -32.43 14.96
N GLY A 333 -33.13 -33.24 14.76
CA GLY A 333 -34.45 -33.00 15.32
C GLY A 333 -35.57 -33.07 14.29
N LYS A 334 -36.70 -32.44 14.59
CA LYS A 334 -37.91 -32.47 13.76
C LYS A 334 -37.67 -31.75 12.44
N TYR A 335 -38.31 -32.24 11.38
CA TYR A 335 -38.36 -31.69 10.06
C TYR A 335 -39.78 -31.75 9.52
N GLU A 336 -40.29 -30.60 9.00
CA GLU A 336 -41.59 -30.46 8.39
C GLU A 336 -41.48 -29.52 7.19
N ARG A 337 -41.98 -29.94 6.04
CA ARG A 337 -42.04 -29.10 4.80
C ARG A 337 -43.47 -29.01 4.32
N TYR A 338 -43.85 -27.81 3.93
CA TYR A 338 -45.19 -27.43 3.49
C TYR A 338 -45.14 -26.88 2.07
N ASN A 339 -46.26 -26.91 1.35
CA ASN A 339 -46.45 -26.24 0.08
C ASN A 339 -47.01 -24.82 0.27
N GLU A 340 -47.04 -24.02 -0.78
CA GLU A 340 -47.57 -22.64 -0.72
C GLU A 340 -49.07 -22.54 -0.31
N ALA A 341 -49.84 -23.57 -0.51
CA ALA A 341 -51.20 -23.64 -0.01
C ALA A 341 -51.28 -23.92 1.50
N GLY A 342 -50.11 -24.19 2.17
CA GLY A 342 -50.03 -24.52 3.58
C GLY A 342 -50.27 -26.01 3.89
N GLY A 343 -50.37 -26.84 2.88
CA GLY A 343 -50.50 -28.29 3.04
C GLY A 343 -49.15 -28.92 3.39
N LEU A 344 -49.14 -29.85 4.38
CA LEU A 344 -47.96 -30.62 4.75
C LEU A 344 -47.55 -31.52 3.57
N VAL A 345 -46.26 -31.46 3.17
CA VAL A 345 -45.69 -32.25 2.06
C VAL A 345 -44.92 -33.44 2.62
N GLU A 346 -44.08 -33.20 3.62
CA GLU A 346 -43.32 -34.28 4.27
C GLU A 346 -42.96 -33.90 5.69
N LYS A 347 -42.83 -34.90 6.54
CA LYS A 347 -42.33 -34.76 7.92
C LYS A 347 -41.52 -35.96 8.37
N GLY A 348 -40.60 -35.73 9.26
CA GLY A 348 -39.77 -36.76 9.88
C GLY A 348 -38.81 -36.12 10.91
N GLN A 349 -37.74 -36.80 11.14
CA GLN A 349 -36.66 -36.26 11.95
C GLN A 349 -35.30 -36.63 11.40
N PHE A 350 -34.33 -35.79 11.68
CA PHE A 350 -32.93 -36.04 11.44
C PHE A 350 -32.18 -36.32 12.74
N VAL A 351 -31.16 -37.15 12.68
CA VAL A 351 -30.16 -37.34 13.72
C VAL A 351 -28.81 -37.31 13.04
N ASN A 352 -27.94 -36.36 13.46
CA ASN A 352 -26.60 -36.15 12.90
C ASN A 352 -26.62 -35.99 11.36
N GLY A 353 -27.62 -35.27 10.81
CA GLY A 353 -27.76 -35.01 9.39
C GLY A 353 -28.43 -36.11 8.56
N GLU A 354 -28.74 -37.24 9.18
CA GLU A 354 -29.33 -38.41 8.51
C GLU A 354 -30.79 -38.62 8.92
N LYS A 355 -31.63 -39.09 7.98
CA LYS A 355 -33.03 -39.41 8.26
C LYS A 355 -33.09 -40.53 9.31
N GLU A 356 -33.92 -40.32 10.32
CA GLU A 356 -34.12 -41.29 11.41
C GLU A 356 -35.60 -41.46 11.72
N GLY A 357 -35.99 -42.69 12.14
CA GLY A 357 -37.36 -43.01 12.56
C GLY A 357 -38.38 -42.96 11.42
N LYS A 358 -39.63 -42.63 11.76
CA LYS A 358 -40.76 -42.61 10.81
C LYS A 358 -40.74 -41.32 9.96
N TRP A 359 -40.77 -41.47 8.64
CA TRP A 359 -40.98 -40.39 7.65
C TRP A 359 -42.30 -40.60 6.94
N VAL A 360 -43.03 -39.50 6.71
CA VAL A 360 -44.35 -39.49 6.08
C VAL A 360 -44.36 -38.43 4.98
N TRP A 361 -44.82 -38.83 3.82
CA TRP A 361 -45.07 -37.94 2.67
C TRP A 361 -46.55 -37.81 2.43
N TYR A 362 -47.01 -36.66 2.05
CA TYR A 362 -48.40 -36.31 1.87
C TYR A 362 -48.65 -35.87 0.42
N ASP A 363 -49.82 -36.26 -0.09
CA ASP A 363 -50.41 -35.77 -1.33
C ASP A 363 -51.79 -35.22 -1.03
N ASN A 364 -52.03 -33.94 -1.42
CA ASN A 364 -53.30 -33.24 -1.20
C ASN A 364 -53.79 -33.36 0.26
N GLY A 365 -52.86 -33.26 1.23
CA GLY A 365 -53.16 -33.33 2.67
C GLY A 365 -53.42 -34.74 3.23
N LYS A 366 -53.39 -35.78 2.37
CA LYS A 366 -53.53 -37.17 2.79
C LYS A 366 -52.18 -37.88 2.83
N GLU A 367 -51.96 -38.78 3.80
CA GLU A 367 -50.75 -39.63 3.87
C GLU A 367 -50.71 -40.48 2.58
N ALA A 368 -49.69 -40.17 1.71
CA ALA A 368 -49.48 -40.91 0.48
C ALA A 368 -48.48 -42.05 0.62
N TYR A 369 -47.45 -41.81 1.45
CA TYR A 369 -46.37 -42.77 1.65
C TYR A 369 -45.73 -42.59 3.02
N LYS A 370 -45.28 -43.69 3.61
CA LYS A 370 -44.49 -43.70 4.83
C LYS A 370 -43.32 -44.69 4.74
N ALA A 371 -42.23 -44.37 5.39
CA ALA A 371 -41.09 -45.25 5.51
C ALA A 371 -40.41 -45.05 6.87
N LYS A 372 -39.68 -46.07 7.31
CA LYS A 372 -38.84 -45.99 8.48
C LYS A 372 -37.37 -45.93 8.05
N PHE A 373 -36.61 -45.08 8.67
CA PHE A 373 -35.16 -44.90 8.40
C PHE A 373 -34.37 -45.19 9.67
N LYS A 374 -33.13 -45.65 9.46
CA LYS A 374 -32.11 -45.78 10.50
C LYS A 374 -30.79 -45.34 9.85
N ALA A 375 -30.16 -44.33 10.42
CA ALA A 375 -28.90 -43.76 9.91
C ALA A 375 -28.97 -43.54 8.39
N GLY A 376 -29.99 -42.79 7.90
CA GLY A 376 -30.20 -42.47 6.49
C GLY A 376 -30.71 -43.59 5.58
N HIS A 377 -30.67 -44.82 6.01
CA HIS A 377 -31.08 -45.97 5.21
C HIS A 377 -32.52 -46.36 5.51
N LYS A 378 -33.31 -46.62 4.44
CA LYS A 378 -34.68 -47.14 4.60
C LYS A 378 -34.61 -48.55 5.19
N VAL A 379 -35.32 -48.76 6.30
CA VAL A 379 -35.46 -50.07 6.93
C VAL A 379 -36.82 -50.63 6.64
N LYS A 380 -36.91 -51.94 6.58
CA LYS A 380 -38.17 -52.65 6.29
C LYS A 380 -39.20 -52.48 7.41
#